data_274b06a44fb622cea75b702c5e5790b2
#
_entry.id   274b06a44fb622cea75b702c5e5790b2
#
_cell.length_a   1.000
_cell.length_b   1.000
_cell.length_c   1.000
_cell.angle_alpha   90.00
_cell.angle_beta   90.00
_cell.angle_gamma   90.00
#
_symmetry.space_group_name_H-M   'P 1'
#
loop_
_entity.id
_entity.type
_entity.pdbx_description
1 polymer ?
#
loop_
_entity_poly.entity_id
_entity_poly.type
_entity_poly.pdbx_seq_one_letter_code
_entity_poly.pdbx_strand_id
1 'polypeptide(L)'
;LSCVGKDIRIFDGQLQSDGTYAFYTSEIMNTQDIVLTALPGKGRTGRLEVISPFAEVLPAKLPKLRLAYDEEALIERSIGVQLHHILPVDSTHGQAVLEQLHDFTPSLSYNLDEYVRFNTVREAFVEFVMGVRVSKADGATIIRILQDDVKRFSSLKALVLIDGVPIEDHDAVLDYNARLLHYIHQYSGRYTFGGKLYDGIISMITHRGTLPGLRLDENSQLFAYEFPQNRPDFTAPVYDSEEQLHSRIPDFRHTLYWNPDITAATNTVSFYTSDMKGTYVATLQGINSKGECVQVQGKFVVR
;
A
#
# COMPACT_ATOMS: atom_id res chain seq x y z
N LEU A 1 -13.76 4.24 -1.18
CA LEU A 1 -12.73 3.23 -0.98
C LEU A 1 -11.88 3.60 0.21
N SER A 2 -11.60 2.67 1.10
CA SER A 2 -10.64 2.84 2.19
C SER A 2 -9.66 1.66 2.21
N CYS A 3 -8.39 1.93 2.46
CA CYS A 3 -7.39 0.89 2.65
C CYS A 3 -7.40 0.42 4.09
N VAL A 4 -7.40 -0.89 4.28
CA VAL A 4 -7.29 -1.49 5.61
C VAL A 4 -5.86 -1.39 6.09
N GLY A 5 -5.65 -0.79 7.25
CA GLY A 5 -4.31 -0.63 7.82
C GLY A 5 -4.25 0.43 8.92
N LYS A 6 -3.02 0.79 9.28
CA LYS A 6 -2.76 1.77 10.34
C LYS A 6 -2.91 3.22 9.86
N ASP A 7 -2.68 3.44 8.57
CA ASP A 7 -2.71 4.76 7.97
C ASP A 7 -4.12 5.10 7.47
N ILE A 8 -4.45 6.39 7.47
CA ILE A 8 -5.72 6.87 6.93
C ILE A 8 -5.55 7.08 5.43
N ARG A 9 -6.06 6.14 4.63
CA ARG A 9 -6.08 6.21 3.16
C ARG A 9 -7.50 5.99 2.67
N ILE A 10 -8.19 7.08 2.38
CA ILE A 10 -9.59 7.08 1.98
C ILE A 10 -9.74 7.86 0.69
N PHE A 11 -10.46 7.29 -0.26
CA PHE A 11 -10.67 7.86 -1.60
C PHE A 11 -12.14 7.91 -1.93
N ASP A 12 -12.61 9.07 -2.38
CA ASP A 12 -13.97 9.23 -2.87
C ASP A 12 -14.11 8.70 -4.29
N GLY A 13 -15.18 7.97 -4.56
CA GLY A 13 -15.50 7.47 -5.89
C GLY A 13 -16.08 8.58 -6.78
N GLN A 14 -15.59 8.69 -8.00
CA GLN A 14 -16.10 9.62 -9.01
C GLN A 14 -17.03 8.88 -9.97
N LEU A 15 -18.29 9.32 -10.03
CA LEU A 15 -19.27 8.75 -10.96
C LEU A 15 -18.86 9.04 -12.41
N GLN A 16 -18.79 7.99 -13.21
CA GLN A 16 -18.47 8.04 -14.64
C GLN A 16 -19.76 8.12 -15.48
N SER A 17 -19.61 8.46 -16.77
CA SER A 17 -20.74 8.59 -17.71
C SER A 17 -21.47 7.27 -18.00
N ASP A 18 -20.82 6.14 -17.76
CA ASP A 18 -21.38 4.78 -17.94
C ASP A 18 -22.07 4.26 -16.66
N GLY A 19 -22.12 5.05 -15.59
CA GLY A 19 -22.72 4.67 -14.32
C GLY A 19 -21.79 3.94 -13.35
N THR A 20 -20.53 3.71 -13.72
CA THR A 20 -19.51 3.15 -12.83
C THR A 20 -18.88 4.22 -11.94
N TYR A 21 -18.17 3.80 -10.91
CA TYR A 21 -17.36 4.67 -10.04
C TYR A 21 -15.88 4.38 -10.23
N ALA A 22 -15.10 5.41 -10.52
CA ALA A 22 -13.65 5.35 -10.58
C ALA A 22 -13.03 5.92 -9.30
N PHE A 23 -11.97 5.27 -8.82
CA PHE A 23 -11.16 5.73 -7.70
C PHE A 23 -9.74 6.01 -8.19
N TYR A 24 -9.20 7.17 -7.87
CA TYR A 24 -7.83 7.53 -8.21
C TYR A 24 -6.93 7.28 -7.02
N THR A 25 -6.11 6.24 -7.11
CA THR A 25 -5.34 5.66 -5.99
C THR A 25 -3.85 5.61 -6.31
N SER A 26 -3.26 6.71 -6.76
CA SER A 26 -1.87 6.77 -7.26
C SER A 26 -0.81 6.34 -6.25
N GLU A 27 -1.13 6.34 -4.96
CA GLU A 27 -0.19 6.05 -3.88
C GLU A 27 -0.31 4.63 -3.31
N ILE A 28 -1.27 3.84 -3.82
CA ILE A 28 -1.46 2.47 -3.37
C ILE A 28 -0.75 1.53 -4.32
N MET A 29 0.11 0.68 -3.78
CA MET A 29 0.90 -0.30 -4.53
C MET A 29 0.76 -1.69 -3.92
N ASN A 30 1.04 -2.71 -4.73
CA ASN A 30 1.01 -4.12 -4.36
C ASN A 30 -0.39 -4.60 -3.93
N THR A 31 -0.46 -5.77 -3.31
CA THR A 31 -1.73 -6.32 -2.80
C THR A 31 -2.10 -5.61 -1.51
N GLN A 32 -3.32 -5.11 -1.45
CA GLN A 32 -3.86 -4.38 -0.31
C GLN A 32 -5.30 -4.80 -0.04
N ASP A 33 -5.63 -5.03 1.22
CA ASP A 33 -7.01 -5.17 1.63
C ASP A 33 -7.70 -3.79 1.59
N ILE A 34 -8.81 -3.72 0.88
CA ILE A 34 -9.61 -2.50 0.75
C ILE A 34 -11.05 -2.77 1.15
N VAL A 35 -11.70 -1.76 1.71
CA VAL A 35 -13.15 -1.75 1.93
C VAL A 35 -13.77 -0.73 0.99
N LEU A 36 -14.73 -1.21 0.19
CA LEU A 36 -15.62 -0.36 -0.57
C LEU A 36 -16.90 -0.17 0.22
N THR A 37 -17.30 1.07 0.39
CA THR A 37 -18.56 1.44 1.08
C THR A 37 -19.43 2.23 0.12
N ALA A 38 -20.63 1.72 -0.18
CA ALA A 38 -21.66 2.48 -0.84
C ALA A 38 -22.35 3.39 0.19
N LEU A 39 -22.59 4.65 -0.17
CA LEU A 39 -23.34 5.60 0.65
C LEU A 39 -24.70 5.89 -0.03
N PRO A 40 -25.61 4.92 -0.08
CA PRO A 40 -26.90 5.11 -0.72
C PRO A 40 -27.71 6.14 0.04
N GLY A 41 -28.62 6.83 -0.64
CA GLY A 41 -29.60 7.70 0.03
C GLY A 41 -30.46 6.93 1.03
N LYS A 42 -31.12 7.64 1.95
CA LYS A 42 -31.95 7.03 3.01
C LYS A 42 -32.86 5.92 2.48
N GLY A 43 -32.82 4.75 3.13
CA GLY A 43 -33.68 3.61 2.82
C GLY A 43 -33.31 2.83 1.54
N ARG A 44 -32.11 2.99 1.04
CA ARG A 44 -31.58 2.21 -0.09
C ARG A 44 -30.36 1.41 0.35
N THR A 45 -30.25 0.19 -0.16
CA THR A 45 -29.04 -0.65 -0.05
C THR A 45 -28.33 -0.64 -1.40
N GLY A 46 -27.00 -0.61 -1.38
CA GLY A 46 -26.17 -0.67 -2.58
C GLY A 46 -25.52 -2.04 -2.70
N ARG A 47 -25.61 -2.68 -3.88
CA ARG A 47 -24.77 -3.82 -4.22
C ARG A 47 -23.49 -3.31 -4.85
N LEU A 48 -22.36 -3.76 -4.32
CA LEU A 48 -21.04 -3.44 -4.83
C LEU A 48 -20.54 -4.57 -5.74
N GLU A 49 -19.97 -4.19 -6.88
CA GLU A 49 -19.30 -5.10 -7.80
C GLU A 49 -18.02 -4.43 -8.28
N VAL A 50 -16.90 -5.16 -8.18
CA VAL A 50 -15.60 -4.69 -8.65
C VAL A 50 -15.36 -5.27 -10.03
N ILE A 51 -15.15 -4.38 -11.01
CA ILE A 51 -14.76 -4.79 -12.36
C ILE A 51 -13.28 -5.17 -12.33
N SER A 52 -13.00 -6.46 -12.54
CA SER A 52 -11.63 -6.96 -12.57
C SER A 52 -10.86 -6.41 -13.78
N PRO A 53 -9.65 -5.85 -13.61
CA PRO A 53 -8.79 -5.47 -14.72
C PRO A 53 -8.15 -6.68 -15.42
N PHE A 54 -8.27 -7.87 -14.85
CA PHE A 54 -7.69 -9.09 -15.39
C PHE A 54 -8.68 -9.83 -16.28
N ALA A 55 -8.15 -10.50 -17.31
CA ALA A 55 -8.97 -11.30 -18.21
C ALA A 55 -9.52 -12.53 -17.45
N GLU A 56 -10.84 -12.68 -17.43
CA GLU A 56 -11.51 -13.84 -16.77
C GLU A 56 -11.37 -15.12 -17.63
N VAL A 57 -11.16 -14.97 -18.92
CA VAL A 57 -11.06 -16.08 -19.85
C VAL A 57 -9.64 -16.19 -20.39
N LEU A 58 -8.97 -17.26 -20.02
CA LEU A 58 -7.67 -17.61 -20.58
C LEU A 58 -7.84 -18.23 -21.98
N PRO A 59 -6.86 -18.06 -22.91
CA PRO A 59 -6.88 -18.72 -24.20
C PRO A 59 -7.03 -20.24 -24.04
N ALA A 60 -7.93 -20.84 -24.77
CA ALA A 60 -8.23 -22.28 -24.71
C ALA A 60 -7.01 -23.19 -25.03
N LYS A 61 -6.01 -22.63 -25.72
CA LYS A 61 -4.75 -23.32 -26.00
C LYS A 61 -3.58 -22.41 -25.73
N LEU A 62 -2.83 -22.73 -24.68
CA LEU A 62 -1.52 -22.14 -24.47
C LEU A 62 -0.48 -22.82 -25.37
N PRO A 63 0.50 -22.07 -25.90
CA PRO A 63 1.61 -22.66 -26.65
C PRO A 63 2.37 -23.63 -25.71
N LYS A 64 2.82 -24.74 -26.30
CA LYS A 64 3.65 -25.70 -25.52
C LYS A 64 4.97 -25.03 -25.15
N LEU A 65 5.24 -24.94 -23.87
CA LEU A 65 6.54 -24.48 -23.38
C LEU A 65 7.60 -25.55 -23.76
N ARG A 66 8.64 -25.11 -24.49
CA ARG A 66 9.82 -25.92 -24.79
C ARG A 66 11.00 -25.22 -24.19
N LEU A 67 11.63 -25.84 -23.19
CA LEU A 67 12.84 -25.37 -22.57
C LEU A 67 14.01 -26.20 -23.09
N ALA A 68 15.03 -25.54 -23.61
CA ALA A 68 16.34 -26.12 -23.83
C ALA A 68 17.26 -25.56 -22.71
N TYR A 69 17.84 -26.42 -21.92
CA TYR A 69 18.72 -26.05 -20.83
C TYR A 69 19.96 -26.93 -20.82
N ASP A 70 21.02 -26.36 -20.32
CA ASP A 70 22.27 -27.03 -20.00
C ASP A 70 22.25 -27.33 -18.49
N GLU A 71 22.45 -28.59 -18.12
CA GLU A 71 22.37 -29.05 -16.74
C GLU A 71 23.49 -28.44 -15.87
N GLU A 72 24.71 -28.37 -16.41
CA GLU A 72 25.85 -27.77 -15.70
C GLU A 72 25.59 -26.27 -15.43
N ALA A 73 25.12 -25.53 -16.43
CA ALA A 73 24.78 -24.13 -16.29
C ALA A 73 23.63 -23.87 -15.29
N LEU A 74 22.66 -24.79 -15.19
CA LEU A 74 21.60 -24.72 -14.18
C LEU A 74 22.11 -24.92 -12.75
N ILE A 75 23.01 -25.90 -12.58
CA ILE A 75 23.63 -26.19 -11.27
C ILE A 75 24.47 -25.00 -10.84
N GLU A 76 25.33 -24.47 -11.73
CA GLU A 76 26.16 -23.30 -11.46
C GLU A 76 25.31 -22.08 -11.08
N ARG A 77 24.24 -21.84 -11.81
CA ARG A 77 23.29 -20.76 -11.50
C ARG A 77 22.60 -20.95 -10.14
N SER A 78 22.20 -22.19 -9.83
CA SER A 78 21.58 -22.51 -8.53
C SER A 78 22.54 -22.26 -7.37
N ILE A 79 23.78 -22.64 -7.51
CA ILE A 79 24.84 -22.38 -6.53
C ILE A 79 25.05 -20.87 -6.38
N GLY A 80 25.15 -20.13 -7.49
CA GLY A 80 25.29 -18.67 -7.47
C GLY A 80 24.16 -17.97 -6.75
N VAL A 81 22.91 -18.36 -6.97
CA VAL A 81 21.73 -17.81 -6.27
C VAL A 81 21.80 -18.10 -4.77
N GLN A 82 22.16 -19.31 -4.36
CA GLN A 82 22.29 -19.68 -2.95
C GLN A 82 23.40 -18.89 -2.26
N LEU A 83 24.55 -18.74 -2.90
CA LEU A 83 25.66 -17.96 -2.38
C LEU A 83 25.32 -16.47 -2.26
N HIS A 84 24.59 -15.91 -3.22
CA HIS A 84 24.10 -14.53 -3.15
C HIS A 84 23.15 -14.28 -1.98
N HIS A 85 22.33 -15.27 -1.61
CA HIS A 85 21.48 -15.18 -0.42
C HIS A 85 22.26 -15.27 0.90
N ILE A 86 23.37 -16.02 0.92
CA ILE A 86 24.18 -16.20 2.13
C ILE A 86 25.19 -15.05 2.30
N LEU A 87 25.71 -14.55 1.20
CA LEU A 87 26.72 -13.49 1.13
C LEU A 87 26.15 -12.34 0.27
N PRO A 88 25.20 -11.56 0.80
CA PRO A 88 24.68 -10.45 0.02
C PRO A 88 25.81 -9.44 -0.22
N VAL A 89 26.10 -9.19 -1.48
CA VAL A 89 26.91 -8.03 -1.87
C VAL A 89 26.12 -6.80 -1.46
N ASP A 90 26.76 -5.87 -0.73
CA ASP A 90 26.13 -4.62 -0.29
C ASP A 90 25.60 -3.84 -1.51
N SER A 91 24.42 -4.20 -1.94
CA SER A 91 23.60 -3.33 -2.75
C SER A 91 22.96 -2.36 -1.76
N THR A 92 23.37 -1.12 -1.77
CA THR A 92 22.63 -0.05 -1.12
C THR A 92 21.23 -0.07 -1.73
N HIS A 93 20.34 -0.81 -1.09
CA HIS A 93 18.94 -0.76 -1.41
C HIS A 93 18.49 0.64 -0.98
N GLY A 94 18.50 1.56 -1.93
CA GLY A 94 17.64 2.70 -1.85
C GLY A 94 16.22 2.16 -1.85
N GLN A 95 15.69 1.79 -0.68
CA GLN A 95 14.27 1.86 -0.50
C GLN A 95 13.93 3.30 -0.83
N ALA A 96 13.28 3.51 -1.98
CA ALA A 96 12.55 4.73 -2.18
C ALA A 96 11.58 4.78 -1.00
N VAL A 97 11.95 5.54 0.02
CA VAL A 97 11.04 5.97 1.07
C VAL A 97 10.04 6.79 0.26
N LEU A 98 8.88 6.20 -0.04
CA LEU A 98 7.75 6.98 -0.45
C LEU A 98 7.61 8.01 0.64
N GLU A 99 8.00 9.25 0.36
CA GLU A 99 7.76 10.38 1.23
C GLU A 99 6.29 10.29 1.58
N GLN A 100 5.99 10.15 2.86
CA GLN A 100 4.63 10.17 3.37
C GLN A 100 4.10 11.56 3.06
N LEU A 101 3.38 11.67 1.95
CA LEU A 101 2.90 12.93 1.39
C LEU A 101 1.88 13.65 2.30
N HIS A 102 1.44 13.02 3.39
CA HIS A 102 0.51 13.63 4.34
C HIS A 102 0.92 13.26 5.76
N ASP A 103 1.64 14.15 6.39
CA ASP A 103 1.91 14.11 7.83
C ASP A 103 0.62 14.44 8.60
N PHE A 104 -0.29 13.48 8.66
CA PHE A 104 -1.47 13.57 9.52
C PHE A 104 -1.02 13.39 10.97
N THR A 105 -0.58 14.48 11.58
CA THR A 105 -0.19 14.46 13.00
C THR A 105 -1.45 14.53 13.86
N PRO A 106 -1.73 13.53 14.71
CA PRO A 106 -2.88 13.58 15.59
C PRO A 106 -2.77 14.69 16.63
N SER A 107 -3.87 15.40 16.88
CA SER A 107 -3.97 16.38 17.98
C SER A 107 -3.80 15.72 19.34
N LEU A 108 -4.34 14.51 19.50
CA LEU A 108 -4.19 13.67 20.69
C LEU A 108 -3.97 12.22 20.27
N SER A 109 -3.09 11.53 21.01
CA SER A 109 -2.76 10.13 20.77
C SER A 109 -2.74 9.36 22.08
N TYR A 110 -3.40 8.22 22.12
CA TYR A 110 -3.45 7.31 23.26
C TYR A 110 -2.93 5.94 22.86
N ASN A 111 -1.88 5.49 23.54
CA ASN A 111 -1.41 4.11 23.46
C ASN A 111 -2.15 3.28 24.51
N LEU A 112 -3.07 2.40 24.12
CA LEU A 112 -3.91 1.67 25.03
C LEU A 112 -3.14 0.62 25.86
N ASP A 113 -1.94 0.26 25.46
CA ASP A 113 -1.08 -0.63 26.24
C ASP A 113 -0.54 0.00 27.53
N GLU A 114 -0.59 1.33 27.61
CA GLU A 114 -0.16 2.11 28.79
C GLU A 114 -1.30 2.30 29.81
N TYR A 115 -2.53 1.91 29.48
CA TYR A 115 -3.70 2.08 30.34
C TYR A 115 -4.26 0.74 30.81
N VAL A 116 -5.13 0.80 31.81
CA VAL A 116 -5.94 -0.35 32.22
C VAL A 116 -6.81 -0.79 31.05
N ARG A 117 -6.83 -2.08 30.75
CA ARG A 117 -7.56 -2.64 29.61
C ARG A 117 -9.06 -2.71 29.89
N PHE A 118 -9.81 -1.95 29.16
CA PHE A 118 -11.28 -1.96 29.15
C PHE A 118 -11.84 -3.00 28.18
N ASN A 119 -13.10 -3.38 28.38
CA ASN A 119 -13.74 -4.35 27.49
C ASN A 119 -14.30 -3.67 26.23
N THR A 120 -14.78 -2.44 26.36
CA THR A 120 -15.44 -1.70 25.30
C THR A 120 -14.80 -0.34 25.06
N VAL A 121 -14.93 0.15 23.83
CA VAL A 121 -14.50 1.51 23.47
C VAL A 121 -15.30 2.55 24.27
N ARG A 122 -16.56 2.27 24.60
CA ARG A 122 -17.39 3.13 25.44
C ARG A 122 -16.74 3.38 26.81
N GLU A 123 -16.28 2.33 27.47
CA GLU A 123 -15.57 2.44 28.75
C GLU A 123 -14.28 3.26 28.60
N ALA A 124 -13.49 2.99 27.57
CA ALA A 124 -12.26 3.73 27.32
C ALA A 124 -12.52 5.24 27.09
N PHE A 125 -13.58 5.59 26.34
CA PHE A 125 -13.95 6.98 26.10
C PHE A 125 -14.40 7.72 27.36
N VAL A 126 -15.02 7.03 28.30
CA VAL A 126 -15.46 7.62 29.57
C VAL A 126 -14.29 7.81 30.53
N GLU A 127 -13.38 6.85 30.58
CA GLU A 127 -12.38 6.77 31.65
C GLU A 127 -11.11 7.62 31.36
N PHE A 128 -10.60 7.62 30.14
CA PHE A 128 -9.32 8.29 29.87
C PHE A 128 -9.22 9.05 28.55
N VAL A 129 -10.08 8.80 27.56
CA VAL A 129 -9.99 9.50 26.28
C VAL A 129 -10.61 10.89 26.39
N MET A 130 -9.76 11.89 26.56
CA MET A 130 -10.21 13.28 26.72
C MET A 130 -10.76 13.86 25.43
N GLY A 131 -11.65 14.85 25.55
CA GLY A 131 -12.17 15.60 24.39
C GLY A 131 -13.16 14.84 23.53
N VAL A 132 -13.63 13.67 23.93
CA VAL A 132 -14.69 12.92 23.26
C VAL A 132 -16.02 13.09 23.99
N ARG A 133 -17.10 13.30 23.25
CA ARG A 133 -18.46 13.34 23.76
C ARG A 133 -19.35 12.38 22.99
N VAL A 134 -20.01 11.49 23.70
CA VAL A 134 -21.06 10.62 23.17
C VAL A 134 -22.41 11.22 23.53
N SER A 135 -23.30 11.35 22.57
CA SER A 135 -24.65 11.90 22.75
C SER A 135 -25.62 11.25 21.78
N LYS A 136 -26.92 11.37 22.03
CA LYS A 136 -27.98 10.97 21.09
C LYS A 136 -28.50 12.20 20.35
N ALA A 137 -28.68 12.09 19.04
CA ALA A 137 -29.34 13.06 18.20
C ALA A 137 -30.19 12.32 17.15
N ASP A 138 -31.43 12.70 16.98
CA ASP A 138 -32.40 12.08 16.05
C ASP A 138 -32.50 10.55 16.19
N GLY A 139 -32.38 10.05 17.43
CA GLY A 139 -32.47 8.63 17.75
C GLY A 139 -31.17 7.84 17.51
N ALA A 140 -30.15 8.44 16.91
CA ALA A 140 -28.86 7.82 16.66
C ALA A 140 -27.77 8.26 17.68
N THR A 141 -26.86 7.38 18.00
CA THR A 141 -25.70 7.72 18.81
C THR A 141 -24.67 8.48 17.95
N ILE A 142 -24.18 9.59 18.48
CA ILE A 142 -23.22 10.46 17.81
C ILE A 142 -22.01 10.68 18.69
N ILE A 143 -20.83 10.44 18.14
CA ILE A 143 -19.54 10.74 18.74
C ILE A 143 -19.05 12.07 18.16
N ARG A 144 -18.61 12.96 19.05
CA ARG A 144 -18.02 14.26 18.71
C ARG A 144 -16.70 14.44 19.42
N ILE A 145 -15.80 15.21 18.83
CA ILE A 145 -14.57 15.61 19.48
C ILE A 145 -14.54 17.12 19.74
N LEU A 146 -13.78 17.49 20.75
CA LEU A 146 -13.51 18.88 21.07
C LEU A 146 -12.62 19.49 19.99
N GLN A 147 -13.03 20.61 19.42
CA GLN A 147 -12.23 21.32 18.43
C GLN A 147 -11.22 22.22 19.13
N ASP A 148 -9.95 22.10 18.74
CA ASP A 148 -8.83 22.79 19.40
C ASP A 148 -8.86 24.30 19.20
N ASP A 149 -9.31 24.76 18.05
CA ASP A 149 -9.37 26.17 17.68
C ASP A 149 -10.45 26.96 18.45
N VAL A 150 -11.62 26.36 18.62
CA VAL A 150 -12.77 27.01 19.26
C VAL A 150 -13.05 26.51 20.68
N LYS A 151 -12.33 25.49 21.17
CA LYS A 151 -12.53 24.86 22.48
C LYS A 151 -13.99 24.46 22.76
N ARG A 152 -14.69 24.02 21.73
CA ARG A 152 -16.11 23.60 21.80
C ARG A 152 -16.35 22.33 21.00
N PHE A 153 -17.36 21.58 21.43
CA PHE A 153 -17.90 20.47 20.65
C PHE A 153 -18.74 21.00 19.49
N SER A 154 -18.43 20.55 18.29
CA SER A 154 -19.22 20.89 17.10
C SER A 154 -20.59 20.25 17.11
N SER A 155 -21.49 20.77 16.28
CA SER A 155 -22.79 20.15 15.98
C SER A 155 -22.64 18.93 15.06
N LEU A 156 -21.58 18.89 14.24
CA LEU A 156 -21.29 17.75 13.34
C LEU A 156 -20.66 16.60 14.12
N LYS A 157 -20.87 15.39 13.61
CA LYS A 157 -20.24 14.17 14.16
C LYS A 157 -18.77 14.08 13.72
N ALA A 158 -17.98 13.35 14.49
CA ALA A 158 -16.65 12.94 14.06
C ALA A 158 -16.73 11.82 13.03
N LEU A 159 -15.76 11.76 12.13
CA LEU A 159 -15.50 10.60 11.29
C LEU A 159 -14.75 9.57 12.14
N VAL A 160 -15.35 8.40 12.34
CA VAL A 160 -14.74 7.35 13.16
C VAL A 160 -14.22 6.24 12.28
N LEU A 161 -12.94 5.89 12.47
CA LEU A 161 -12.25 4.87 11.70
C LEU A 161 -11.78 3.74 12.61
N ILE A 162 -11.84 2.51 12.12
CA ILE A 162 -11.14 1.35 12.69
C ILE A 162 -10.22 0.81 11.60
N ASP A 163 -8.92 0.72 11.87
CA ASP A 163 -7.89 0.31 10.90
C ASP A 163 -8.08 0.98 9.52
N GLY A 164 -8.27 2.31 9.52
CA GLY A 164 -8.45 3.10 8.30
C GLY A 164 -9.83 3.05 7.66
N VAL A 165 -10.74 2.19 8.14
CA VAL A 165 -12.08 2.01 7.56
C VAL A 165 -13.13 2.84 8.31
N PRO A 166 -13.89 3.71 7.62
CA PRO A 166 -14.95 4.49 8.20
C PRO A 166 -16.12 3.63 8.70
N ILE A 167 -16.55 3.88 9.94
CA ILE A 167 -17.69 3.21 10.55
C ILE A 167 -18.78 4.24 10.84
N GLU A 168 -19.88 4.14 10.12
CA GLU A 168 -21.03 5.06 10.26
C GLU A 168 -21.88 4.77 11.50
N ASP A 169 -21.94 3.51 11.92
CA ASP A 169 -22.66 3.10 13.14
C ASP A 169 -21.80 3.31 14.38
N HIS A 170 -22.04 4.42 15.06
CA HIS A 170 -21.31 4.75 16.27
C HIS A 170 -21.66 3.87 17.48
N ASP A 171 -22.81 3.18 17.50
CA ASP A 171 -23.10 2.20 18.54
C ASP A 171 -22.20 0.96 18.38
N ALA A 172 -22.04 0.47 17.15
CA ALA A 172 -21.11 -0.62 16.86
C ALA A 172 -19.67 -0.27 17.24
N VAL A 173 -19.26 0.99 17.03
CA VAL A 173 -17.95 1.49 17.48
C VAL A 173 -17.83 1.43 19.00
N LEU A 174 -18.82 1.94 19.73
CA LEU A 174 -18.76 2.01 21.18
C LEU A 174 -18.77 0.63 21.85
N ASP A 175 -19.42 -0.35 21.23
CA ASP A 175 -19.48 -1.73 21.70
C ASP A 175 -18.29 -2.58 21.22
N TYR A 176 -17.40 -2.01 20.37
CA TYR A 176 -16.21 -2.71 19.91
C TYR A 176 -15.28 -3.05 21.05
N ASN A 177 -14.62 -4.21 20.94
CA ASN A 177 -13.70 -4.70 21.97
C ASN A 177 -12.42 -3.87 22.04
N ALA A 178 -12.31 -3.02 23.07
CA ALA A 178 -11.15 -2.14 23.25
C ALA A 178 -9.84 -2.90 23.50
N ARG A 179 -9.88 -4.18 23.88
CA ARG A 179 -8.65 -5.00 24.06
C ARG A 179 -7.95 -5.31 22.73
N LEU A 180 -8.64 -5.18 21.62
CA LEU A 180 -8.06 -5.36 20.29
C LEU A 180 -7.32 -4.12 19.80
N LEU A 181 -7.59 -2.95 20.40
CA LEU A 181 -7.00 -1.68 20.01
C LEU A 181 -5.60 -1.51 20.62
N HIS A 182 -4.72 -0.91 19.81
CA HIS A 182 -3.40 -0.47 20.18
C HIS A 182 -3.37 1.05 20.39
N TYR A 183 -3.89 1.82 19.41
CA TYR A 183 -3.93 3.26 19.47
C TYR A 183 -5.32 3.82 19.26
N ILE A 184 -5.58 4.98 19.88
CA ILE A 184 -6.67 5.90 19.52
C ILE A 184 -6.04 7.25 19.23
N HIS A 185 -6.20 7.72 17.99
CA HIS A 185 -5.75 9.02 17.54
C HIS A 185 -6.94 9.94 17.31
N GLN A 186 -6.82 11.19 17.70
CA GLN A 186 -7.80 12.23 17.43
C GLN A 186 -7.17 13.30 16.55
N TYR A 187 -7.91 13.74 15.55
CA TYR A 187 -7.51 14.82 14.65
C TYR A 187 -8.59 15.89 14.69
N SER A 188 -8.24 17.07 15.21
CA SER A 188 -9.12 18.24 15.18
C SER A 188 -9.17 18.82 13.77
N GLY A 189 -10.26 19.52 13.46
CA GLY A 189 -10.46 20.18 12.17
C GLY A 189 -11.66 19.64 11.41
N ARG A 190 -11.90 20.19 10.24
CA ARG A 190 -13.03 19.86 9.40
C ARG A 190 -12.60 19.02 8.22
N TYR A 191 -13.30 17.91 8.01
CA TYR A 191 -12.98 16.92 6.98
C TYR A 191 -14.23 16.61 6.15
N THR A 192 -14.01 16.30 4.87
CA THR A 192 -15.05 15.85 3.95
C THR A 192 -14.81 14.41 3.58
N PHE A 193 -15.83 13.57 3.68
CA PHE A 193 -15.79 12.20 3.25
C PHE A 193 -17.15 11.78 2.70
N GLY A 194 -17.17 11.18 1.49
CA GLY A 194 -18.40 10.73 0.83
C GLY A 194 -19.43 11.85 0.63
N GLY A 195 -18.96 13.08 0.37
CA GLY A 195 -19.82 14.25 0.24
C GLY A 195 -20.44 14.76 1.54
N LYS A 196 -20.07 14.19 2.70
CA LYS A 196 -20.51 14.62 4.03
C LYS A 196 -19.38 15.38 4.75
N LEU A 197 -19.75 16.33 5.59
CA LEU A 197 -18.85 17.06 6.46
C LEU A 197 -18.79 16.43 7.84
N TYR A 198 -17.57 16.35 8.39
CA TYR A 198 -17.28 15.87 9.73
C TYR A 198 -16.40 16.88 10.45
N ASP A 199 -16.62 17.07 11.74
CA ASP A 199 -15.75 17.90 12.58
C ASP A 199 -14.90 17.00 13.46
N GLY A 200 -13.72 16.67 12.92
CA GLY A 200 -12.71 15.81 13.49
C GLY A 200 -12.76 14.35 13.03
N ILE A 201 -11.63 13.67 13.26
CA ILE A 201 -11.47 12.24 13.00
C ILE A 201 -11.06 11.55 14.31
N ILE A 202 -11.64 10.39 14.58
CA ILE A 202 -11.15 9.44 15.58
C ILE A 202 -10.67 8.20 14.82
N SER A 203 -9.39 7.95 14.82
CA SER A 203 -8.79 6.76 14.21
C SER A 203 -8.37 5.78 15.30
N MET A 204 -9.00 4.62 15.31
CA MET A 204 -8.68 3.51 16.20
C MET A 204 -7.89 2.47 15.41
N ILE A 205 -6.73 2.14 15.93
CA ILE A 205 -5.79 1.22 15.29
C ILE A 205 -5.69 -0.04 16.14
N THR A 206 -5.99 -1.19 15.54
CA THR A 206 -5.85 -2.47 16.22
C THR A 206 -4.39 -2.94 16.20
N HIS A 207 -4.03 -3.87 17.10
CA HIS A 207 -2.68 -4.47 17.09
C HIS A 207 -2.33 -5.10 15.74
N ARG A 208 -3.31 -5.70 15.07
CA ARG A 208 -3.12 -6.39 13.78
C ARG A 208 -3.27 -5.47 12.56
N GLY A 209 -4.04 -4.40 12.67
CA GLY A 209 -4.36 -3.54 11.53
C GLY A 209 -5.22 -4.23 10.44
N THR A 210 -6.05 -5.20 10.83
CA THR A 210 -6.82 -6.07 9.89
C THR A 210 -8.29 -6.21 10.27
N LEU A 211 -8.87 -5.20 10.93
CA LEU A 211 -10.26 -5.16 11.35
C LEU A 211 -10.72 -6.38 12.21
N PRO A 212 -9.94 -6.85 13.20
CA PRO A 212 -10.28 -8.05 13.94
C PRO A 212 -11.62 -7.88 14.68
N GLY A 213 -12.55 -8.80 14.47
CA GLY A 213 -13.85 -8.81 15.15
C GLY A 213 -14.83 -7.73 14.71
N LEU A 214 -14.48 -6.89 13.73
CA LEU A 214 -15.40 -5.92 13.15
C LEU A 214 -16.32 -6.60 12.14
N ARG A 215 -17.63 -6.33 12.25
CA ARG A 215 -18.60 -6.67 11.21
C ARG A 215 -18.86 -5.43 10.38
N LEU A 216 -18.59 -5.54 9.09
CA LEU A 216 -18.93 -4.50 8.13
C LEU A 216 -20.46 -4.47 7.95
N ASP A 217 -21.00 -3.29 7.67
CA ASP A 217 -22.40 -3.15 7.31
C ASP A 217 -22.71 -3.75 5.93
N GLU A 218 -23.99 -3.90 5.61
CA GLU A 218 -24.44 -4.48 4.33
C GLU A 218 -24.10 -3.65 3.09
N ASN A 219 -23.72 -2.39 3.27
CA ASN A 219 -23.29 -1.48 2.20
C ASN A 219 -21.77 -1.46 2.04
N SER A 220 -21.04 -2.23 2.83
CA SER A 220 -19.58 -2.28 2.85
C SER A 220 -19.09 -3.69 2.54
N GLN A 221 -18.06 -3.80 1.72
CA GLN A 221 -17.47 -5.08 1.34
C GLN A 221 -15.94 -5.00 1.33
N LEU A 222 -15.32 -6.01 1.92
CA LEU A 222 -13.87 -6.20 1.96
C LEU A 222 -13.41 -6.94 0.70
N PHE A 223 -12.35 -6.44 0.07
CA PHE A 223 -11.69 -7.04 -1.07
C PHE A 223 -10.18 -7.08 -0.83
N ALA A 224 -9.54 -8.19 -1.16
CA ALA A 224 -8.11 -8.21 -1.41
C ALA A 224 -7.89 -7.76 -2.86
N TYR A 225 -7.30 -6.60 -3.07
CA TYR A 225 -7.15 -5.99 -4.39
C TYR A 225 -5.67 -5.86 -4.76
N GLU A 226 -5.35 -6.23 -5.99
CA GLU A 226 -4.01 -6.11 -6.55
C GLU A 226 -3.87 -4.78 -7.27
N PHE A 227 -3.18 -3.83 -6.63
CA PHE A 227 -2.78 -2.57 -7.23
C PHE A 227 -1.51 -2.75 -8.07
N PRO A 228 -1.10 -1.73 -8.85
CA PRO A 228 0.17 -1.76 -9.55
C PRO A 228 1.32 -2.11 -8.59
N GLN A 229 2.24 -2.93 -9.05
CA GLN A 229 3.41 -3.27 -8.27
C GLN A 229 4.38 -2.08 -8.20
N ASN A 230 5.04 -1.95 -7.07
CA ASN A 230 6.17 -1.04 -6.99
C ASN A 230 7.20 -1.40 -8.06
N ARG A 231 7.70 -0.37 -8.71
CA ARG A 231 8.79 -0.53 -9.67
C ARG A 231 10.03 -0.96 -8.90
N PRO A 232 10.59 -2.14 -9.17
CA PRO A 232 11.83 -2.52 -8.53
C PRO A 232 12.96 -1.63 -9.04
N ASP A 233 13.64 -0.93 -8.14
CA ASP A 233 14.88 -0.25 -8.47
C ASP A 233 15.98 -1.28 -8.64
N PHE A 234 16.62 -1.28 -9.80
CA PHE A 234 17.78 -2.11 -10.03
C PHE A 234 19.03 -1.39 -9.52
N THR A 235 19.58 -1.90 -8.44
CA THR A 235 20.85 -1.43 -7.91
C THR A 235 21.94 -2.43 -8.29
N ALA A 236 23.01 -1.94 -8.90
CA ALA A 236 24.20 -2.72 -9.22
C ALA A 236 25.33 -2.33 -8.26
N PRO A 237 26.15 -3.29 -7.78
CA PRO A 237 27.36 -2.96 -7.05
C PRO A 237 28.27 -2.07 -7.89
N VAL A 238 28.95 -1.16 -7.21
CA VAL A 238 29.94 -0.25 -7.78
C VAL A 238 31.29 -0.66 -7.21
N TYR A 239 32.33 -0.73 -8.05
CA TYR A 239 33.67 -1.17 -7.67
C TYR A 239 34.66 -0.02 -7.89
N ASP A 240 34.43 1.12 -7.24
CA ASP A 240 35.25 2.35 -7.41
C ASP A 240 36.38 2.47 -6.38
N SER A 241 36.34 1.68 -5.30
CA SER A 241 37.38 1.70 -4.26
C SER A 241 38.27 0.47 -4.29
N GLU A 242 39.53 0.59 -3.83
CA GLU A 242 40.47 -0.51 -3.68
C GLU A 242 39.91 -1.64 -2.79
N GLU A 243 39.13 -1.28 -1.75
CA GLU A 243 38.51 -2.24 -0.85
C GLU A 243 37.42 -3.07 -1.57
N GLN A 244 36.61 -2.42 -2.42
CA GLN A 244 35.60 -3.09 -3.23
C GLN A 244 36.21 -3.97 -4.31
N LEU A 245 37.28 -3.49 -4.98
CA LEU A 245 38.00 -4.23 -6.01
C LEU A 245 38.70 -5.49 -5.48
N HIS A 246 39.12 -5.46 -4.20
CA HIS A 246 39.81 -6.59 -3.56
C HIS A 246 38.88 -7.36 -2.59
N SER A 247 37.57 -7.13 -2.66
CA SER A 247 36.60 -7.89 -1.89
C SER A 247 36.73 -9.39 -2.17
N ARG A 248 36.71 -10.21 -1.11
CA ARG A 248 36.69 -11.66 -1.21
C ARG A 248 35.28 -12.23 -1.39
N ILE A 249 34.27 -11.36 -1.40
CA ILE A 249 32.89 -11.76 -1.61
C ILE A 249 32.64 -11.79 -3.13
N PRO A 250 32.41 -12.97 -3.72
CA PRO A 250 32.20 -13.07 -5.15
C PRO A 250 30.82 -12.50 -5.56
N ASP A 251 30.78 -11.84 -6.71
CA ASP A 251 29.58 -11.30 -7.33
C ASP A 251 29.01 -12.30 -8.34
N PHE A 252 27.92 -12.95 -8.00
CA PHE A 252 27.26 -13.95 -8.84
C PHE A 252 26.07 -13.41 -9.64
N ARG A 253 25.99 -12.11 -9.88
CA ARG A 253 24.89 -11.53 -10.66
C ARG A 253 24.89 -12.01 -12.10
N HIS A 254 23.72 -12.44 -12.59
CA HIS A 254 23.50 -12.72 -14.01
C HIS A 254 22.98 -11.51 -14.76
N THR A 255 22.25 -10.60 -14.09
CA THR A 255 21.79 -9.34 -14.66
C THR A 255 22.76 -8.24 -14.22
N LEU A 256 23.53 -7.75 -15.15
CA LEU A 256 24.58 -6.76 -14.87
C LEU A 256 24.03 -5.33 -14.84
N TYR A 257 23.00 -5.07 -15.66
CA TYR A 257 22.39 -3.77 -15.79
C TYR A 257 20.93 -3.91 -16.20
N TRP A 258 20.07 -3.10 -15.62
CA TRP A 258 18.70 -2.94 -16.07
C TRP A 258 18.25 -1.51 -15.80
N ASN A 259 17.75 -0.82 -16.82
CA ASN A 259 17.18 0.51 -16.71
C ASN A 259 15.98 0.63 -17.66
N PRO A 260 14.77 0.80 -17.12
CA PRO A 260 13.58 0.94 -17.94
C PRO A 260 13.37 2.37 -18.47
N ASP A 261 14.12 3.38 -17.99
CA ASP A 261 13.98 4.80 -18.32
C ASP A 261 15.07 5.30 -19.28
N ILE A 262 15.49 4.47 -20.23
CA ILE A 262 16.40 4.90 -21.27
C ILE A 262 15.67 5.82 -22.25
N THR A 263 16.15 7.04 -22.38
CA THR A 263 15.63 8.03 -23.32
C THR A 263 16.58 8.23 -24.50
N ALA A 264 16.11 8.91 -25.54
CA ALA A 264 16.95 9.27 -26.69
C ALA A 264 18.17 10.14 -26.34
N ALA A 265 18.18 10.77 -25.18
CA ALA A 265 19.30 11.55 -24.66
C ALA A 265 20.39 10.66 -24.01
N THR A 266 20.11 9.39 -23.71
CA THR A 266 21.05 8.45 -23.10
C THR A 266 21.96 7.88 -24.18
N ASN A 267 23.15 8.44 -24.34
CA ASN A 267 24.11 8.03 -25.37
C ASN A 267 25.03 6.90 -24.91
N THR A 268 25.27 6.74 -23.64
CA THR A 268 26.21 5.77 -23.07
C THR A 268 25.67 5.22 -21.77
N VAL A 269 25.86 3.92 -21.59
CA VAL A 269 25.54 3.20 -20.37
C VAL A 269 26.83 2.53 -19.88
N SER A 270 27.15 2.72 -18.61
CA SER A 270 28.30 2.10 -17.96
C SER A 270 27.82 1.24 -16.78
N PHE A 271 28.43 0.06 -16.63
CA PHE A 271 28.15 -0.85 -15.53
C PHE A 271 29.36 -1.76 -15.29
N TYR A 272 29.42 -2.36 -14.10
CA TYR A 272 30.45 -3.33 -13.75
C TYR A 272 29.97 -4.75 -14.08
N THR A 273 30.92 -5.59 -14.55
CA THR A 273 30.66 -7.02 -14.73
C THR A 273 30.67 -7.74 -13.38
N SER A 274 30.10 -8.93 -13.34
CA SER A 274 30.19 -9.84 -12.21
C SER A 274 31.37 -10.82 -12.40
N ASP A 275 31.60 -11.66 -11.39
CA ASP A 275 32.60 -12.75 -11.47
C ASP A 275 32.14 -13.94 -12.31
N MET A 276 30.87 -13.89 -12.78
CA MET A 276 30.34 -14.94 -13.64
C MET A 276 30.86 -14.82 -15.05
N LYS A 277 31.67 -15.80 -15.45
CA LYS A 277 32.19 -15.91 -16.81
C LYS A 277 31.12 -16.35 -17.78
N GLY A 278 31.15 -15.83 -18.98
CA GLY A 278 30.20 -16.22 -20.00
C GLY A 278 29.90 -15.16 -21.05
N THR A 279 29.01 -15.49 -21.94
CA THR A 279 28.52 -14.56 -22.97
C THR A 279 27.25 -13.88 -22.49
N TYR A 280 27.31 -12.57 -22.41
CA TYR A 280 26.17 -11.72 -22.03
C TYR A 280 25.53 -11.08 -23.24
N VAL A 281 24.22 -10.88 -23.16
CA VAL A 281 23.44 -10.22 -24.19
C VAL A 281 22.90 -8.90 -23.63
N ALA A 282 23.29 -7.80 -24.24
CA ALA A 282 22.66 -6.51 -23.97
C ALA A 282 21.48 -6.36 -24.91
N THR A 283 20.30 -6.10 -24.37
CA THR A 283 19.07 -5.91 -25.14
C THR A 283 18.49 -4.54 -24.82
N LEU A 284 18.30 -3.71 -25.85
CA LEU A 284 17.55 -2.48 -25.77
C LEU A 284 16.20 -2.71 -26.44
N GLN A 285 15.12 -2.45 -25.69
CA GLN A 285 13.74 -2.55 -26.19
C GLN A 285 12.99 -1.27 -25.85
N GLY A 286 12.11 -0.84 -26.74
CA GLY A 286 11.34 0.36 -26.50
C GLY A 286 10.30 0.62 -27.58
N ILE A 287 9.63 1.75 -27.45
CA ILE A 287 8.69 2.27 -28.42
C ILE A 287 9.22 3.61 -28.89
N ASN A 288 9.35 3.79 -30.20
CA ASN A 288 9.76 5.07 -30.78
C ASN A 288 8.59 6.09 -30.77
N SER A 289 8.88 7.32 -31.16
CA SER A 289 7.89 8.41 -31.23
C SER A 289 6.73 8.16 -32.22
N LYS A 290 6.85 7.16 -33.07
CA LYS A 290 5.80 6.74 -34.01
C LYS A 290 4.95 5.60 -33.48
N GLY A 291 5.23 5.07 -32.29
CA GLY A 291 4.53 3.93 -31.72
C GLY A 291 5.05 2.57 -32.21
N GLU A 292 6.18 2.52 -32.92
CA GLU A 292 6.76 1.29 -33.43
C GLU A 292 7.69 0.67 -32.38
N CYS A 293 7.60 -0.65 -32.21
CA CYS A 293 8.49 -1.39 -31.32
C CYS A 293 9.91 -1.45 -31.93
N VAL A 294 10.90 -1.11 -31.12
CA VAL A 294 12.31 -1.17 -31.47
C VAL A 294 13.01 -2.15 -30.54
N GLN A 295 13.82 -3.06 -31.12
CA GLN A 295 14.67 -3.96 -30.37
C GLN A 295 16.06 -4.01 -31.01
N VAL A 296 17.09 -3.80 -30.19
CA VAL A 296 18.49 -3.93 -30.60
C VAL A 296 19.20 -4.85 -29.62
N GLN A 297 20.07 -5.71 -30.11
CA GLN A 297 20.84 -6.63 -29.28
C GLN A 297 22.33 -6.55 -29.61
N GLY A 298 23.16 -6.59 -28.58
CA GLY A 298 24.62 -6.73 -28.65
C GLY A 298 25.08 -7.86 -27.75
N LYS A 299 26.26 -8.45 -28.05
CA LYS A 299 26.86 -9.51 -27.22
C LYS A 299 28.26 -9.11 -26.81
N PHE A 300 28.62 -9.47 -25.58
CA PHE A 300 29.99 -9.35 -25.06
C PHE A 300 30.37 -10.54 -24.18
N VAL A 301 31.64 -10.76 -23.93
CA VAL A 301 32.15 -11.92 -23.18
C VAL A 301 32.87 -11.43 -21.94
N VAL A 302 32.51 -11.98 -20.80
CA VAL A 302 33.23 -11.86 -19.53
C VAL A 302 34.12 -13.09 -19.38
N ARG A 303 35.43 -12.90 -19.13
CA ARG A 303 36.45 -13.97 -19.12
C ARG A 303 37.00 -14.23 -17.72
#